data_1238e04bd666c13fc6ee119ad480dc37
#
_entry.id   1238e04bd666c13fc6ee119ad480dc37
#
_cell.length_a   1.000
_cell.length_b   1.000
_cell.length_c   1.000
_cell.angle_alpha   90.00
_cell.angle_beta   90.00
_cell.angle_gamma   90.00
#
_symmetry.space_group_name_H-M   'P 1'
#
loop_
_entity.id
_entity.type
_entity.pdbx_description
1 polymer ?
#
loop_
_entity_poly.entity_id
_entity_poly.type
_entity_poly.pdbx_seq_one_letter_code
_entity_poly.pdbx_strand_id
1 'polypeptide(L)'
;KGHPMGGYGGALKQLSIGIASSYGKAYIHGCGNPDEIWTANHDHFLEAMADAAKSIVDYFGGKIVYINIMKNMSVDCDCCAVAEDPCMKDIGILISTDPIAIDQACLDLVYQANDPGKKHLIERIESRNGVHTIEAALELGYGSRTYELIDITNE
;
A
#
# COMPACT_ATOMS: atom_id res chain seq x y z
N LYS A 1 -6.81 2.73 -0.88
CA LYS A 1 -7.53 2.03 -1.95
C LYS A 1 -7.09 0.58 -2.06
N GLY A 2 -7.94 -0.28 -2.63
CA GLY A 2 -7.58 -1.62 -3.05
C GLY A 2 -6.59 -1.62 -4.23
N HIS A 3 -6.08 -2.78 -4.56
CA HIS A 3 -5.23 -2.98 -5.72
C HIS A 3 -5.43 -4.39 -6.28
N PRO A 4 -5.64 -4.57 -7.59
CA PRO A 4 -5.98 -5.87 -8.18
C PRO A 4 -4.89 -6.92 -8.02
N MET A 5 -3.63 -6.53 -7.93
CA MET A 5 -2.51 -7.45 -7.69
C MET A 5 -2.00 -7.38 -6.24
N GLY A 6 -1.72 -6.20 -5.70
CA GLY A 6 -1.11 -6.05 -4.38
C GLY A 6 -2.10 -6.01 -3.19
N GLY A 7 -3.39 -6.22 -3.42
CA GLY A 7 -4.42 -6.16 -2.37
C GLY A 7 -4.82 -4.74 -1.99
N TYR A 8 -3.87 -3.90 -1.65
CA TYR A 8 -4.08 -2.48 -1.37
C TYR A 8 -2.96 -1.59 -1.93
N GLY A 9 -3.17 -0.28 -1.95
CA GLY A 9 -2.17 0.72 -2.31
C GLY A 9 -2.13 1.87 -1.31
N GLY A 10 -1.02 1.96 -0.59
CA GLY A 10 -0.68 3.03 0.34
C GLY A 10 0.71 3.59 0.04
N ALA A 11 1.44 4.03 1.08
CA ALA A 11 2.77 4.62 0.95
C ALA A 11 3.79 3.64 0.35
N LEU A 12 3.81 2.37 0.80
CA LEU A 12 4.73 1.34 0.30
C LEU A 12 4.53 1.11 -1.21
N LYS A 13 3.29 0.99 -1.66
CA LYS A 13 2.97 0.84 -3.09
C LYS A 13 3.36 2.08 -3.88
N GLN A 14 3.20 3.28 -3.34
CA GLN A 14 3.58 4.51 -4.01
C GLN A 14 5.09 4.63 -4.15
N LEU A 15 5.85 4.29 -3.11
CA LEU A 15 7.33 4.28 -3.14
C LEU A 15 7.91 3.27 -4.13
N SER A 16 7.23 2.16 -4.35
CA SER A 16 7.65 1.11 -5.28
C SER A 16 7.06 1.33 -6.69
N ILE A 17 5.83 0.86 -6.89
CA ILE A 17 5.15 0.86 -8.19
C ILE A 17 4.77 2.29 -8.62
N GLY A 18 4.38 3.17 -7.67
CA GLY A 18 3.86 4.49 -7.99
C GLY A 18 4.85 5.36 -8.75
N ILE A 19 6.09 5.44 -8.28
CA ILE A 19 7.14 6.29 -8.85
C ILE A 19 8.01 5.60 -9.91
N ALA A 20 7.92 4.28 -10.04
CA ALA A 20 8.72 3.52 -10.99
C ALA A 20 8.37 3.86 -12.45
N SER A 21 9.38 3.84 -13.32
CA SER A 21 9.18 3.87 -14.77
C SER A 21 8.37 2.64 -15.24
N SER A 22 7.89 2.66 -16.49
CA SER A 22 7.18 1.49 -17.06
C SER A 22 8.01 0.21 -16.96
N TYR A 23 9.30 0.27 -17.27
CA TYR A 23 10.22 -0.86 -17.11
C TYR A 23 10.40 -1.26 -15.66
N GLY A 24 10.59 -0.28 -14.76
CA GLY A 24 10.70 -0.54 -13.32
C GLY A 24 9.45 -1.20 -12.73
N LYS A 25 8.26 -0.77 -13.17
CA LYS A 25 7.00 -1.44 -12.79
C LYS A 25 6.98 -2.91 -13.22
N ALA A 26 7.35 -3.19 -14.47
CA ALA A 26 7.43 -4.57 -14.99
C ALA A 26 8.47 -5.39 -14.21
N TYR A 27 9.63 -4.81 -13.95
CA TYR A 27 10.71 -5.45 -13.17
C TYR A 27 10.27 -5.83 -11.75
N ILE A 28 9.57 -4.94 -11.05
CA ILE A 28 9.06 -5.21 -9.70
C ILE A 28 7.94 -6.27 -9.74
N HIS A 29 6.98 -6.17 -10.67
CA HIS A 29 5.90 -7.15 -10.80
C HIS A 29 6.41 -8.54 -11.18
N GLY A 30 7.44 -8.63 -11.97
CA GLY A 30 8.08 -9.88 -12.38
C GLY A 30 9.21 -10.34 -11.46
N CYS A 31 9.34 -9.78 -10.25
CA CYS A 31 10.33 -10.16 -9.25
C CYS A 31 11.77 -10.19 -9.82
N GLY A 32 12.13 -9.16 -10.60
CA GLY A 32 13.45 -9.05 -11.25
C GLY A 32 13.47 -9.48 -12.72
N ASN A 33 12.40 -10.08 -13.24
CA ASN A 33 12.25 -10.41 -14.66
C ASN A 33 11.00 -9.73 -15.26
N PRO A 34 11.15 -8.66 -16.06
CA PRO A 34 10.01 -7.92 -16.59
C PRO A 34 9.11 -8.72 -17.55
N ASP A 35 9.54 -9.89 -18.02
CA ASP A 35 8.73 -10.76 -18.87
C ASP A 35 7.76 -11.65 -18.05
N GLU A 36 7.95 -11.73 -16.73
CA GLU A 36 7.17 -12.60 -15.82
C GLU A 36 6.09 -11.87 -15.02
N ILE A 37 5.66 -10.69 -15.44
CA ILE A 37 4.68 -9.85 -14.71
C ILE A 37 3.35 -10.55 -14.38
N TRP A 38 2.99 -11.60 -15.13
CA TRP A 38 1.75 -12.35 -14.94
C TRP A 38 1.95 -13.76 -14.38
N THR A 39 3.20 -14.22 -14.28
CA THR A 39 3.55 -15.59 -13.88
C THR A 39 4.43 -15.65 -12.64
N ALA A 40 4.99 -14.51 -12.21
CA ALA A 40 5.77 -14.43 -10.98
C ALA A 40 4.96 -14.90 -9.76
N ASN A 41 5.66 -15.46 -8.78
CA ASN A 41 5.06 -15.83 -7.50
C ASN A 41 4.47 -14.58 -6.82
N HIS A 42 3.25 -14.68 -6.33
CA HIS A 42 2.52 -13.54 -5.80
C HIS A 42 3.16 -12.95 -4.54
N ASP A 43 3.58 -13.78 -3.60
CA ASP A 43 4.21 -13.30 -2.36
C ASP A 43 5.58 -12.68 -2.65
N HIS A 44 6.37 -13.26 -3.57
CA HIS A 44 7.61 -12.65 -4.03
C HIS A 44 7.39 -11.27 -4.70
N PHE A 45 6.27 -11.07 -5.39
CA PHE A 45 5.91 -9.75 -5.90
C PHE A 45 5.66 -8.74 -4.77
N LEU A 46 4.96 -9.14 -3.70
CA LEU A 46 4.72 -8.29 -2.54
C LEU A 46 6.04 -7.94 -1.81
N GLU A 47 6.95 -8.91 -1.70
CA GLU A 47 8.30 -8.72 -1.18
C GLU A 47 9.13 -7.79 -2.07
N ALA A 48 9.07 -7.96 -3.39
CA ALA A 48 9.75 -7.09 -4.34
C ALA A 48 9.25 -5.63 -4.28
N MET A 49 7.95 -5.41 -3.98
CA MET A 49 7.44 -4.07 -3.69
C MET A 49 8.05 -3.49 -2.41
N ALA A 50 8.16 -4.27 -1.35
CA ALA A 50 8.77 -3.82 -0.11
C ALA A 50 10.26 -3.48 -0.28
N ASP A 51 11.01 -4.29 -1.01
CA ASP A 51 12.41 -4.06 -1.34
C ASP A 51 12.62 -2.81 -2.20
N ALA A 52 11.81 -2.64 -3.24
CA ALA A 52 11.83 -1.43 -4.07
C ALA A 52 11.50 -0.17 -3.26
N ALA A 53 10.52 -0.23 -2.35
CA ALA A 53 10.20 0.88 -1.45
C ALA A 53 11.39 1.21 -0.54
N LYS A 54 12.09 0.19 0.00
CA LYS A 54 13.29 0.39 0.82
C LYS A 54 14.36 1.17 0.08
N SER A 55 14.61 0.88 -1.20
CA SER A 55 15.63 1.55 -1.98
C SER A 55 15.41 3.07 -2.03
N ILE A 56 14.15 3.51 -2.05
CA ILE A 56 13.79 4.93 -2.04
C ILE A 56 13.97 5.54 -0.63
N VAL A 57 13.55 4.82 0.42
CA VAL A 57 13.76 5.25 1.81
C VAL A 57 15.25 5.44 2.09
N ASP A 58 16.07 4.49 1.68
CA ASP A 58 17.52 4.53 1.84
C ASP A 58 18.16 5.69 1.06
N TYR A 59 17.72 5.92 -0.19
CA TYR A 59 18.21 7.02 -1.01
C TYR A 59 17.98 8.40 -0.37
N PHE A 60 16.83 8.60 0.24
CA PHE A 60 16.51 9.85 0.94
C PHE A 60 16.99 9.89 2.39
N GLY A 61 17.62 8.83 2.89
CA GLY A 61 18.08 8.74 4.28
C GLY A 61 16.96 8.90 5.31
N GLY A 62 15.77 8.39 4.99
CA GLY A 62 14.58 8.49 5.83
C GLY A 62 13.93 9.89 5.89
N LYS A 63 14.42 10.86 5.10
CA LYS A 63 13.89 12.23 5.09
C LYS A 63 12.70 12.38 4.13
N ILE A 64 11.64 11.61 4.39
CA ILE A 64 10.41 11.60 3.60
C ILE A 64 9.22 11.80 4.54
N VAL A 65 8.23 12.54 4.07
CA VAL A 65 6.91 12.63 4.71
C VAL A 65 5.90 11.93 3.81
N TYR A 66 5.11 11.06 4.40
CA TYR A 66 4.05 10.30 3.74
C TYR A 66 2.70 10.89 4.09
N ILE A 67 1.84 11.03 3.10
CA ILE A 67 0.46 11.51 3.25
C ILE A 67 -0.47 10.52 2.57
N ASN A 68 -1.25 9.79 3.34
CA ASN A 68 -2.26 8.86 2.83
C ASN A 68 -3.65 9.51 2.92
N ILE A 69 -4.28 9.74 1.77
CA ILE A 69 -5.62 10.31 1.67
C ILE A 69 -6.62 9.17 1.54
N MET A 70 -7.35 8.90 2.64
CA MET A 70 -8.36 7.83 2.71
C MET A 70 -9.73 8.37 2.32
N LYS A 71 -9.84 8.72 1.03
CA LYS A 71 -11.03 9.31 0.40
C LYS A 71 -11.36 8.57 -0.89
N ASN A 72 -12.66 8.47 -1.21
CA ASN A 72 -13.15 7.78 -2.40
C ASN A 72 -12.53 6.37 -2.52
N MET A 73 -12.61 5.59 -1.43
CA MET A 73 -11.91 4.32 -1.34
C MET A 73 -12.60 3.23 -2.15
N SER A 74 -11.96 2.86 -3.26
CA SER A 74 -12.36 1.79 -4.17
C SER A 74 -11.53 0.53 -3.93
N VAL A 75 -12.05 -0.61 -4.34
CA VAL A 75 -11.32 -1.89 -4.39
C VAL A 75 -10.28 -1.92 -5.50
N ASP A 76 -10.41 -1.05 -6.49
CA ASP A 76 -9.50 -0.97 -7.62
C ASP A 76 -8.56 0.22 -7.53
N CYS A 77 -7.49 0.11 -8.29
CA CYS A 77 -6.49 1.16 -8.47
C CYS A 77 -6.81 1.97 -9.72
N ASP A 78 -6.40 3.24 -9.75
CA ASP A 78 -6.50 4.12 -10.94
C ASP A 78 -5.72 3.59 -12.15
N CYS A 79 -4.90 2.54 -11.96
CA CYS A 79 -4.24 1.83 -13.05
C CYS A 79 -5.18 0.90 -13.83
N CYS A 80 -6.37 0.62 -13.31
CA CYS A 80 -7.42 -0.11 -14.02
C CYS A 80 -8.12 0.82 -15.01
N ALA A 81 -8.30 0.38 -16.25
CA ALA A 81 -9.00 1.16 -17.28
C ALA A 81 -10.47 1.42 -16.91
N VAL A 82 -11.08 0.48 -16.20
CA VAL A 82 -12.42 0.60 -15.62
C VAL A 82 -12.30 0.14 -14.17
N ALA A 83 -12.28 1.11 -13.26
CA ALA A 83 -12.26 0.85 -11.82
C ALA A 83 -13.69 0.84 -11.27
N GLU A 84 -13.91 0.06 -10.21
CA GLU A 84 -15.17 0.11 -9.46
C GLU A 84 -15.33 1.44 -8.73
N ASP A 85 -16.58 1.85 -8.54
CA ASP A 85 -16.91 3.02 -7.73
C ASP A 85 -16.42 2.87 -6.28
N PRO A 86 -16.24 3.98 -5.54
CA PRO A 86 -15.90 3.92 -4.12
C PRO A 86 -16.87 3.03 -3.34
N CYS A 87 -16.32 2.10 -2.56
CA CYS A 87 -17.09 1.08 -1.85
C CYS A 87 -17.39 1.44 -0.39
N MET A 88 -16.71 2.43 0.18
CA MET A 88 -16.91 2.86 1.56
C MET A 88 -16.71 4.37 1.74
N LYS A 89 -17.17 4.90 2.87
CA LYS A 89 -17.05 6.31 3.22
C LYS A 89 -15.60 6.72 3.43
N ASP A 90 -15.36 8.02 3.24
CA ASP A 90 -14.08 8.65 3.54
C ASP A 90 -13.76 8.48 5.03
N ILE A 91 -12.48 8.25 5.34
CA ILE A 91 -11.99 8.14 6.73
C ILE A 91 -11.25 9.42 7.12
N GLY A 92 -10.33 9.90 6.28
CA GLY A 92 -9.55 11.10 6.58
C GLY A 92 -8.21 11.14 5.85
N ILE A 93 -7.29 11.92 6.41
CA ILE A 93 -5.93 12.09 5.89
C ILE A 93 -4.96 11.74 7.01
N LEU A 94 -4.03 10.83 6.74
CA LEU A 94 -2.96 10.45 7.65
C LEU A 94 -1.64 11.03 7.17
N ILE A 95 -0.80 11.41 8.13
CA ILE A 95 0.55 11.91 7.87
C ILE A 95 1.53 11.18 8.79
N SER A 96 2.67 10.74 8.25
CA SER A 96 3.74 10.09 9.02
C SER A 96 5.09 10.29 8.33
N THR A 97 6.16 10.06 9.07
CA THR A 97 7.53 9.92 8.54
C THR A 97 7.95 8.44 8.39
N ASP A 98 7.08 7.51 8.76
CA ASP A 98 7.29 6.06 8.66
C ASP A 98 6.27 5.46 7.68
N PRO A 99 6.72 4.87 6.55
CA PRO A 99 5.82 4.33 5.53
C PRO A 99 5.10 3.05 5.98
N ILE A 100 5.70 2.27 6.88
CA ILE A 100 5.11 1.06 7.44
C ILE A 100 4.01 1.42 8.44
N ALA A 101 4.30 2.36 9.34
CA ALA A 101 3.36 2.83 10.35
C ALA A 101 2.10 3.44 9.71
N ILE A 102 2.26 4.28 8.69
CA ILE A 102 1.10 4.92 8.05
C ILE A 102 0.24 3.92 7.29
N ASP A 103 0.84 2.94 6.60
CA ASP A 103 0.08 1.91 5.89
C ASP A 103 -0.62 0.97 6.87
N GLN A 104 0.05 0.58 7.97
CA GLN A 104 -0.59 -0.19 9.04
C GLN A 104 -1.78 0.57 9.65
N ALA A 105 -1.61 1.84 9.97
CA ALA A 105 -2.69 2.67 10.52
C ALA A 105 -3.88 2.77 9.56
N CYS A 106 -3.62 2.94 8.26
CA CYS A 106 -4.67 2.94 7.24
C CYS A 106 -5.44 1.62 7.20
N LEU A 107 -4.74 0.48 7.25
CA LEU A 107 -5.39 -0.83 7.28
C LEU A 107 -6.24 -0.99 8.53
N ASP A 108 -5.70 -0.67 9.70
CA ASP A 108 -6.42 -0.77 10.98
C ASP A 108 -7.70 0.08 10.97
N LEU A 109 -7.65 1.30 10.43
CA LEU A 109 -8.82 2.16 10.28
C LEU A 109 -9.87 1.57 9.32
N VAL A 110 -9.46 0.93 8.22
CA VAL A 110 -10.38 0.21 7.33
C VAL A 110 -11.04 -0.95 8.06
N TYR A 111 -10.26 -1.78 8.76
CA TYR A 111 -10.79 -2.94 9.48
C TYR A 111 -11.73 -2.54 10.61
N GLN A 112 -11.46 -1.44 11.31
CA GLN A 112 -12.27 -0.91 12.41
C GLN A 112 -13.47 -0.08 11.97
N ALA A 113 -13.51 0.40 10.71
CA ALA A 113 -14.56 1.28 10.22
C ALA A 113 -15.97 0.69 10.45
N ASN A 114 -16.90 1.53 10.93
CA ASN A 114 -18.30 1.16 11.04
C ASN A 114 -19.04 1.45 9.72
N ASP A 115 -18.61 0.77 8.66
CA ASP A 115 -19.16 0.90 7.31
C ASP A 115 -19.26 -0.49 6.65
N PRO A 116 -20.44 -0.92 6.20
CA PRO A 116 -20.60 -2.23 5.58
C PRO A 116 -19.79 -2.39 4.29
N GLY A 117 -19.50 -1.29 3.59
CA GLY A 117 -18.70 -1.28 2.36
C GLY A 117 -17.25 -1.72 2.56
N LYS A 118 -16.73 -1.64 3.80
CA LYS A 118 -15.39 -2.12 4.12
C LYS A 118 -15.17 -3.60 3.78
N LYS A 119 -16.22 -4.42 3.81
CA LYS A 119 -16.12 -5.86 3.52
C LYS A 119 -15.52 -6.12 2.14
N HIS A 120 -15.97 -5.37 1.15
CA HIS A 120 -15.49 -5.51 -0.23
C HIS A 120 -14.00 -5.14 -0.35
N LEU A 121 -13.57 -4.07 0.33
CA LEU A 121 -12.17 -3.67 0.37
C LEU A 121 -11.29 -4.67 1.14
N ILE A 122 -11.76 -5.16 2.30
CA ILE A 122 -11.06 -6.19 3.09
C ILE A 122 -10.90 -7.47 2.28
N GLU A 123 -11.97 -7.92 1.60
CA GLU A 123 -11.94 -9.10 0.74
C GLU A 123 -10.90 -8.98 -0.38
N ARG A 124 -10.75 -7.80 -0.99
CA ARG A 124 -9.69 -7.52 -1.95
C ARG A 124 -8.30 -7.60 -1.29
N ILE A 125 -8.11 -7.02 -0.12
CA ILE A 125 -6.83 -7.03 0.61
C ILE A 125 -6.44 -8.46 0.94
N GLU A 126 -7.35 -9.23 1.53
CA GLU A 126 -7.10 -10.60 2.00
C GLU A 126 -6.92 -11.58 0.84
N SER A 127 -7.75 -11.49 -0.21
CA SER A 127 -7.65 -12.36 -1.39
C SER A 127 -6.33 -12.23 -2.15
N ARG A 128 -5.58 -11.16 -1.89
CA ARG A 128 -4.28 -10.87 -2.49
C ARG A 128 -3.13 -10.92 -1.48
N ASN A 129 -3.37 -11.45 -0.29
CA ASN A 129 -2.36 -11.46 0.79
C ASN A 129 -1.71 -10.07 1.00
N GLY A 130 -2.49 -8.98 0.83
CA GLY A 130 -1.94 -7.62 0.71
C GLY A 130 -1.17 -7.14 1.93
N VAL A 131 -1.43 -7.69 3.12
CA VAL A 131 -0.72 -7.38 4.37
C VAL A 131 0.74 -7.83 4.32
N HIS A 132 1.06 -8.86 3.53
CA HIS A 132 2.42 -9.40 3.38
C HIS A 132 3.45 -8.35 2.92
N THR A 133 3.04 -7.34 2.15
CA THR A 133 3.95 -6.22 1.80
C THR A 133 4.44 -5.46 3.04
N ILE A 134 3.56 -5.27 4.05
CA ILE A 134 3.95 -4.63 5.33
C ILE A 134 4.89 -5.55 6.12
N GLU A 135 4.61 -6.85 6.13
CA GLU A 135 5.44 -7.83 6.83
C GLU A 135 6.85 -7.88 6.24
N ALA A 136 6.95 -7.99 4.93
CA ALA A 136 8.22 -7.94 4.22
C ALA A 136 8.98 -6.62 4.45
N ALA A 137 8.28 -5.49 4.44
CA ALA A 137 8.87 -4.18 4.74
C ALA A 137 9.40 -4.10 6.17
N LEU A 138 8.68 -4.69 7.13
CA LEU A 138 9.11 -4.77 8.53
C LEU A 138 10.39 -5.63 8.68
N GLU A 139 10.45 -6.77 8.01
CA GLU A 139 11.62 -7.64 7.99
C GLU A 139 12.86 -6.93 7.41
N LEU A 140 12.67 -6.08 6.41
CA LEU A 140 13.73 -5.24 5.83
C LEU A 140 14.16 -4.08 6.75
N GLY A 141 13.44 -3.80 7.83
CA GLY A 141 13.88 -2.96 8.95
C GLY A 141 13.91 -1.45 8.69
N TYR A 142 13.05 -0.92 7.82
CA TYR A 142 13.01 0.52 7.53
C TYR A 142 11.80 1.27 8.09
N GLY A 143 11.10 0.68 9.06
CA GLY A 143 9.97 1.30 9.76
C GLY A 143 9.39 0.38 10.84
N SER A 144 8.23 0.72 11.37
CA SER A 144 7.58 0.01 12.48
C SER A 144 6.07 -0.16 12.22
N ARG A 145 5.51 -1.30 12.65
CA ARG A 145 4.04 -1.50 12.70
C ARG A 145 3.41 -0.86 13.94
N THR A 146 4.21 -0.50 14.93
CA THR A 146 3.73 0.16 16.15
C THR A 146 3.69 1.67 15.91
N TYR A 147 2.53 2.28 16.17
CA TYR A 147 2.32 3.71 15.99
C TYR A 147 1.38 4.26 17.08
N GLU A 148 1.40 5.57 17.25
CA GLU A 148 0.40 6.33 17.98
C GLU A 148 -0.41 7.15 16.96
N LEU A 149 -1.74 7.04 17.01
CA LEU A 149 -2.63 7.83 16.17
C LEU A 149 -3.11 9.06 16.94
N ILE A 150 -2.72 10.24 16.49
CA ILE A 150 -3.10 11.52 17.10
C ILE A 150 -4.12 12.20 16.17
N ASP A 151 -5.33 12.39 16.67
CA ASP A 151 -6.38 13.13 15.95
C ASP A 151 -6.24 14.63 16.23
N ILE A 152 -5.92 15.39 15.18
CA ILE A 152 -5.76 16.85 15.23
C ILE A 152 -6.95 17.60 14.61
N THR A 153 -8.05 16.92 14.32
CA THR A 153 -9.20 17.50 13.59
C THR A 153 -9.91 18.62 14.36
N ASN A 154 -9.76 18.65 15.68
CA ASN A 154 -10.47 19.59 16.57
C ASN A 154 -9.54 20.56 17.33
N GLU A 155 -8.30 20.73 16.87
CA GLU A 155 -7.39 21.73 17.44
C GLU A 155 -7.54 23.12 16.82
#